data_21285c77bcc3bd7b9272b9874586283f
#
_entry.id   21285c77bcc3bd7b9272b9874586283f
#
_cell.length_a   1.000
_cell.length_b   1.000
_cell.length_c   1.000
_cell.angle_alpha   90.00
_cell.angle_beta   90.00
_cell.angle_gamma   90.00
#
_symmetry.space_group_name_H-M   'P 1'
#
loop_
_entity.id
_entity.type
_entity.pdbx_description
1 polymer ?
#
loop_
_entity_poly.entity_id
_entity_poly.type
_entity_poly.pdbx_seq_one_letter_code
_entity_poly.pdbx_strand_id
1 'polypeptide(L)'
;MLASRFGTRYVGDMDRMFDSYTLLLNRVTDHVRATVPRESGDSDFVYRMATRAKALDAVRGVLPASALSNVGIYGSGQAFEALLVRMRAHPLPEARQYAELMLQELRKVIPSFLRRVDIAERGGR
;
A
#
# COMPACT_ATOMS: atom_id res chain seq x y z
N MET A 1 8.39 17.09 1.61
CA MET A 1 7.34 17.65 2.48
C MET A 1 7.82 17.86 3.92
N LEU A 2 8.45 16.87 4.56
CA LEU A 2 8.92 17.01 5.96
C LEU A 2 9.85 18.20 6.21
N ALA A 3 10.70 18.55 5.25
CA ALA A 3 11.58 19.72 5.32
C ALA A 3 10.91 21.06 4.93
N SER A 4 9.62 21.06 4.61
CA SER A 4 8.87 22.28 4.29
C SER A 4 8.32 22.96 5.53
N ARG A 5 7.87 24.24 5.39
CA ARG A 5 7.17 24.98 6.45
C ARG A 5 5.93 24.26 7.03
N PHE A 6 5.41 23.27 6.31
CA PHE A 6 4.25 22.47 6.74
C PHE A 6 4.63 21.15 7.39
N GLY A 7 5.93 20.82 7.50
CA GLY A 7 6.38 19.50 7.93
C GLY A 7 5.85 19.08 9.30
N THR A 8 5.99 19.97 10.30
CA THR A 8 5.50 19.69 11.66
C THR A 8 3.98 19.51 11.71
N ARG A 9 3.23 20.35 10.98
CA ARG A 9 1.78 20.23 10.90
C ARG A 9 1.37 18.91 10.21
N TYR A 10 2.05 18.56 9.13
CA TYR A 10 1.80 17.30 8.42
C TYR A 10 2.00 16.08 9.33
N VAL A 11 3.10 16.02 10.07
CA VAL A 11 3.35 14.93 11.04
C VAL A 11 2.24 14.85 12.07
N GLY A 12 1.90 15.98 12.72
CA GLY A 12 0.84 15.99 13.73
C GLY A 12 -0.55 15.63 13.19
N ASP A 13 -0.84 15.96 11.92
CA ASP A 13 -2.09 15.55 11.27
C ASP A 13 -2.10 14.04 10.99
N MET A 14 -0.97 13.47 10.55
CA MET A 14 -0.84 12.03 10.34
C MET A 14 -0.95 11.25 11.65
N ASP A 15 -0.27 11.68 12.70
CA ASP A 15 -0.35 11.05 14.03
C ASP A 15 -1.80 11.02 14.52
N ARG A 16 -2.53 12.14 14.42
CA ARG A 16 -3.96 12.17 14.78
C ARG A 16 -4.82 11.22 13.96
N MET A 17 -4.53 11.04 12.68
CA MET A 17 -5.25 10.08 11.84
C MET A 17 -4.99 8.65 12.30
N PHE A 18 -3.75 8.27 12.61
CA PHE A 18 -3.41 6.95 13.12
C PHE A 18 -4.00 6.69 14.52
N ASP A 19 -4.01 7.68 15.39
CA ASP A 19 -4.66 7.58 16.72
C ASP A 19 -6.17 7.38 16.56
N SER A 20 -6.80 8.15 15.67
CA SER A 20 -8.23 8.02 15.36
C SER A 20 -8.54 6.63 14.76
N TYR A 21 -7.70 6.15 13.85
CA TYR A 21 -7.82 4.80 13.28
C TYR A 21 -7.78 3.73 14.37
N THR A 22 -6.81 3.81 15.28
CA THR A 22 -6.64 2.84 16.37
C THR A 22 -7.85 2.84 17.32
N LEU A 23 -8.34 4.02 17.70
CA LEU A 23 -9.53 4.18 18.53
C LEU A 23 -10.78 3.60 17.84
N LEU A 24 -10.99 3.94 16.57
CA LEU A 24 -12.12 3.47 15.79
C LEU A 24 -12.07 1.94 15.58
N LEU A 25 -10.89 1.38 15.31
CA LEU A 25 -10.73 -0.06 15.13
C LEU A 25 -11.21 -0.83 16.35
N ASN A 26 -10.86 -0.40 17.55
CA ASN A 26 -11.30 -1.02 18.78
C ASN A 26 -12.83 -0.93 18.93
N ARG A 27 -13.40 0.27 18.83
CA ARG A 27 -14.84 0.51 18.95
C ARG A 27 -15.66 -0.24 17.90
N VAL A 28 -15.22 -0.25 16.65
CA VAL A 28 -15.92 -0.96 15.57
C VAL A 28 -15.79 -2.47 15.74
N THR A 29 -14.65 -2.97 16.22
CA THR A 29 -14.50 -4.40 16.56
C THR A 29 -15.51 -4.83 17.62
N ASP A 30 -15.66 -4.04 18.69
CA ASP A 30 -16.61 -4.33 19.75
C ASP A 30 -18.06 -4.24 19.22
N HIS A 31 -18.38 -3.25 18.42
CA HIS A 31 -19.69 -3.13 17.78
C HIS A 31 -20.00 -4.31 16.85
N VAL A 32 -19.05 -4.71 15.99
CA VAL A 32 -19.22 -5.88 15.11
C VAL A 32 -19.49 -7.14 15.94
N ARG A 33 -18.75 -7.36 17.03
CA ARG A 33 -18.97 -8.52 17.91
C ARG A 33 -20.30 -8.50 18.63
N ALA A 34 -20.82 -7.32 18.95
CA ALA A 34 -22.13 -7.16 19.58
C ALA A 34 -23.29 -7.35 18.59
N THR A 35 -23.07 -7.08 17.30
CA THR A 35 -24.14 -7.08 16.28
C THR A 35 -24.11 -8.28 15.34
N VAL A 36 -22.97 -8.94 15.20
CA VAL A 36 -22.80 -10.12 14.34
C VAL A 36 -22.73 -11.37 15.20
N PRO A 37 -23.78 -12.20 15.21
CA PRO A 37 -23.78 -13.42 15.99
C PRO A 37 -22.74 -14.41 15.45
N ARG A 38 -22.23 -15.24 16.35
CA ARG A 38 -21.36 -16.34 15.98
C ARG A 38 -22.22 -17.47 15.38
N GLU A 39 -21.77 -18.03 14.25
CA GLU A 39 -22.42 -19.20 13.66
C GLU A 39 -22.08 -20.48 14.44
N SER A 40 -22.98 -21.45 14.40
CA SER A 40 -22.87 -22.68 15.22
C SER A 40 -21.66 -23.56 14.86
N GLY A 41 -21.04 -23.37 13.70
CA GLY A 41 -19.84 -24.09 13.24
C GLY A 41 -18.51 -23.37 13.45
N ASP A 42 -18.55 -22.13 13.89
CA ASP A 42 -17.34 -21.31 14.02
C ASP A 42 -16.52 -21.64 15.26
N SER A 43 -15.22 -21.82 15.09
CA SER A 43 -14.29 -21.80 16.23
C SER A 43 -14.11 -20.37 16.74
N ASP A 44 -13.68 -20.23 18.02
CA ASP A 44 -13.38 -18.92 18.61
C ASP A 44 -12.34 -18.14 17.79
N PHE A 45 -11.38 -18.84 17.21
CA PHE A 45 -10.35 -18.25 16.38
C PHE A 45 -10.96 -17.67 15.08
N VAL A 46 -11.76 -18.45 14.37
CA VAL A 46 -12.40 -18.05 13.10
C VAL A 46 -13.30 -16.84 13.35
N TYR A 47 -14.16 -16.88 14.36
CA TYR A 47 -15.04 -15.76 14.71
C TYR A 47 -14.27 -14.47 15.04
N ARG A 48 -13.21 -14.57 15.86
CA ARG A 48 -12.38 -13.40 16.20
C ARG A 48 -11.68 -12.82 14.97
N MET A 49 -11.18 -13.65 14.08
CA MET A 49 -10.52 -13.20 12.86
C MET A 49 -11.50 -12.55 11.88
N ALA A 50 -12.66 -13.15 11.66
CA ALA A 50 -13.69 -12.62 10.78
C ALA A 50 -14.24 -11.27 11.28
N THR A 51 -14.57 -11.15 12.56
CA THR A 51 -15.06 -9.88 13.17
C THR A 51 -13.99 -8.79 13.12
N ARG A 52 -12.72 -9.13 13.36
CA ARG A 52 -11.62 -8.19 13.22
C ARG A 52 -11.40 -7.75 11.77
N ALA A 53 -11.44 -8.67 10.80
CA ALA A 53 -11.32 -8.34 9.38
C ALA A 53 -12.43 -7.38 8.93
N LYS A 54 -13.67 -7.62 9.33
CA LYS A 54 -14.81 -6.74 9.07
C LYS A 54 -14.61 -5.34 9.65
N ALA A 55 -14.09 -5.24 10.87
CA ALA A 55 -13.77 -3.96 11.50
C ALA A 55 -12.65 -3.22 10.75
N LEU A 56 -11.57 -3.92 10.37
CA LEU A 56 -10.47 -3.35 9.58
C LEU A 56 -10.97 -2.79 8.24
N ASP A 57 -11.81 -3.52 7.54
CA ASP A 57 -12.40 -3.07 6.27
C ASP A 57 -13.28 -1.82 6.44
N ALA A 58 -14.02 -1.73 7.54
CA ALA A 58 -14.87 -0.58 7.82
C ALA A 58 -14.07 0.69 8.13
N VAL A 59 -12.92 0.57 8.83
CA VAL A 59 -12.16 1.75 9.30
C VAL A 59 -10.98 2.12 8.42
N ARG A 60 -10.56 1.28 7.48
CA ARG A 60 -9.38 1.53 6.63
C ARG A 60 -9.43 2.86 5.84
N GLY A 61 -10.63 3.37 5.57
CA GLY A 61 -10.80 4.66 4.89
C GLY A 61 -10.32 5.88 5.69
N VAL A 62 -10.03 5.72 7.00
CA VAL A 62 -9.46 6.76 7.85
C VAL A 62 -7.94 6.85 7.69
N LEU A 63 -7.30 5.80 7.17
CA LEU A 63 -5.85 5.80 6.95
C LEU A 63 -5.44 6.84 5.90
N PRO A 64 -4.36 7.61 6.15
CA PRO A 64 -3.85 8.55 5.17
C PRO A 64 -3.28 7.82 3.94
N ALA A 65 -3.31 8.48 2.77
CA ALA A 65 -2.70 7.95 1.56
C ALA A 65 -1.19 7.68 1.66
N SER A 66 -0.54 8.29 2.67
CA SER A 66 0.88 8.08 2.99
C SER A 66 1.14 6.85 3.89
N ALA A 67 0.10 6.11 4.30
CA ALA A 67 0.29 4.88 5.05
C ALA A 67 1.06 3.85 4.23
N LEU A 68 2.11 3.29 4.83
CA LEU A 68 2.94 2.28 4.18
C LEU A 68 2.19 0.95 4.10
N SER A 69 2.35 0.27 2.98
CA SER A 69 1.79 -1.06 2.76
C SER A 69 2.78 -1.93 2.00
N ASN A 70 2.62 -3.25 2.12
CA ASN A 70 3.37 -4.22 1.33
C ASN A 70 2.50 -4.69 0.16
N VAL A 71 3.06 -4.64 -1.04
CA VAL A 71 2.38 -5.08 -2.26
C VAL A 71 3.24 -6.14 -2.94
N GLY A 72 2.67 -7.32 -3.18
CA GLY A 72 3.26 -8.35 -4.03
C GLY A 72 2.80 -8.15 -5.47
N ILE A 73 3.74 -8.13 -6.42
CA ILE A 73 3.44 -8.05 -7.85
C ILE A 73 3.94 -9.32 -8.52
N TYR A 74 3.04 -10.03 -9.22
CA TYR A 74 3.36 -11.19 -10.03
C TYR A 74 3.03 -10.91 -11.49
N GLY A 75 3.99 -11.22 -12.40
CA GLY A 75 3.79 -10.98 -13.82
C GLY A 75 4.93 -11.53 -14.67
N SER A 76 4.76 -11.48 -15.99
CA SER A 76 5.82 -11.80 -16.94
C SER A 76 6.91 -10.73 -17.00
N GLY A 77 8.09 -11.06 -17.55
CA GLY A 77 9.16 -10.07 -17.77
C GLY A 77 8.72 -8.89 -18.61
N GLN A 78 7.88 -9.12 -19.64
CA GLN A 78 7.30 -8.03 -20.45
C GLN A 78 6.34 -7.14 -19.64
N ALA A 79 5.58 -7.72 -18.72
CA ALA A 79 4.70 -6.93 -17.84
C ALA A 79 5.51 -6.00 -16.93
N PHE A 80 6.62 -6.49 -16.38
CA PHE A 80 7.54 -5.66 -15.58
C PHE A 80 8.24 -4.59 -16.43
N GLU A 81 8.67 -4.89 -17.66
CA GLU A 81 9.20 -3.90 -18.59
C GLU A 81 8.19 -2.76 -18.80
N ALA A 82 6.96 -3.10 -19.17
CA ALA A 82 5.89 -2.13 -19.42
C ALA A 82 5.53 -1.30 -18.18
N LEU A 83 5.50 -1.93 -17.01
CA LEU A 83 5.27 -1.25 -15.72
C LEU A 83 6.37 -0.23 -15.44
N LEU A 84 7.63 -0.63 -15.54
CA LEU A 84 8.78 0.23 -15.26
C LEU A 84 8.84 1.44 -16.19
N VAL A 85 8.61 1.26 -17.50
CA VAL A 85 8.54 2.35 -18.46
C VAL A 85 7.48 3.38 -18.07
N ARG A 86 6.28 2.93 -17.71
CA ARG A 86 5.18 3.81 -17.27
C ARG A 86 5.47 4.52 -15.95
N MET A 87 6.07 3.82 -14.99
CA MET A 87 6.43 4.42 -13.70
C MET A 87 7.54 5.46 -13.85
N ARG A 88 8.53 5.23 -14.69
CA ARG A 88 9.63 6.20 -14.97
C ARG A 88 9.11 7.46 -15.67
N ALA A 89 8.12 7.34 -16.52
CA ALA A 89 7.46 8.47 -17.19
C ALA A 89 6.40 9.17 -16.32
N HIS A 90 6.11 8.66 -15.12
CA HIS A 90 5.05 9.20 -14.28
C HIS A 90 5.41 10.57 -13.69
N PRO A 91 4.47 11.54 -13.60
CA PRO A 91 4.75 12.88 -13.05
C PRO A 91 5.10 12.84 -11.54
N LEU A 92 4.61 11.86 -10.77
CA LEU A 92 4.93 11.68 -9.35
C LEU A 92 6.39 11.25 -9.17
N PRO A 93 7.22 12.01 -8.41
CA PRO A 93 8.61 11.62 -8.12
C PRO A 93 8.73 10.28 -7.43
N GLU A 94 7.79 9.96 -6.54
CA GLU A 94 7.75 8.70 -5.79
C GLU A 94 7.59 7.49 -6.72
N ALA A 95 6.71 7.57 -7.73
CA ALA A 95 6.56 6.50 -8.71
C ALA A 95 7.85 6.25 -9.49
N ARG A 96 8.57 7.31 -9.85
CA ARG A 96 9.88 7.20 -10.50
C ARG A 96 10.92 6.58 -9.58
N GLN A 97 10.94 6.96 -8.31
CA GLN A 97 11.85 6.40 -7.32
C GLN A 97 11.63 4.90 -7.12
N TYR A 98 10.38 4.46 -7.00
CA TYR A 98 10.07 3.04 -6.91
C TYR A 98 10.43 2.29 -8.19
N ALA A 99 10.25 2.90 -9.36
CA ALA A 99 10.69 2.30 -10.62
C ALA A 99 12.21 2.01 -10.63
N GLU A 100 13.04 2.94 -10.15
CA GLU A 100 14.49 2.73 -10.07
C GLU A 100 14.88 1.64 -9.08
N LEU A 101 14.23 1.59 -7.90
CA LEU A 101 14.45 0.53 -6.91
C LEU A 101 14.07 -0.85 -7.48
N MET A 102 12.91 -0.96 -8.12
CA MET A 102 12.47 -2.20 -8.77
C MET A 102 13.42 -2.60 -9.91
N LEU A 103 13.83 -1.65 -10.72
CA LEU A 103 14.73 -1.89 -11.86
C LEU A 103 16.08 -2.45 -11.38
N GLN A 104 16.64 -1.91 -10.29
CA GLN A 104 17.89 -2.41 -9.71
C GLN A 104 17.79 -3.88 -9.32
N GLU A 105 16.69 -4.28 -8.67
CA GLU A 105 16.50 -5.67 -8.23
C GLU A 105 16.16 -6.61 -9.41
N LEU A 106 15.28 -6.18 -10.31
CA LEU A 106 14.88 -6.99 -11.45
C LEU A 106 16.01 -7.25 -12.46
N ARG A 107 16.98 -6.33 -12.60
CA ARG A 107 18.17 -6.53 -13.42
C ARG A 107 19.03 -7.72 -12.96
N LYS A 108 18.97 -8.08 -11.68
CA LYS A 108 19.70 -9.23 -11.14
C LYS A 108 19.09 -10.56 -11.58
N VAL A 109 17.78 -10.56 -11.92
CA VAL A 109 17.01 -11.78 -12.18
C VAL A 109 16.60 -11.92 -13.66
N ILE A 110 16.13 -10.83 -14.28
CA ILE A 110 15.60 -10.83 -15.65
C ILE A 110 16.21 -9.74 -16.55
N PRO A 111 17.55 -9.60 -16.64
CA PRO A 111 18.20 -8.49 -17.33
C PRO A 111 17.82 -8.39 -18.81
N SER A 112 17.58 -9.52 -19.48
CA SER A 112 17.25 -9.56 -20.90
C SER A 112 15.93 -8.87 -21.25
N PHE A 113 14.94 -8.92 -20.35
CA PHE A 113 13.65 -8.27 -20.53
C PHE A 113 13.68 -6.76 -20.30
N LEU A 114 14.69 -6.27 -19.58
CA LEU A 114 14.74 -4.88 -19.14
C LEU A 114 15.59 -3.96 -20.02
N ARG A 115 16.17 -4.46 -21.12
CA ARG A 115 17.00 -3.69 -22.04
C ARG A 115 16.28 -2.47 -22.63
N ARG A 116 14.96 -2.55 -22.83
CA ARG A 116 14.16 -1.49 -23.44
C ARG A 116 13.77 -0.39 -22.44
N VAL A 117 13.87 -0.66 -21.15
CA VAL A 117 13.53 0.32 -20.11
C VAL A 117 14.47 1.53 -20.14
N ASP A 118 15.70 1.34 -20.63
CA ASP A 118 16.73 2.38 -20.71
C ASP A 118 16.70 3.19 -22.03
N ILE A 119 15.82 2.83 -22.96
CA ILE A 119 15.71 3.53 -24.25
C ILE A 119 14.84 4.78 -24.06
N ALA A 120 15.48 5.96 -24.15
CA ALA A 120 14.83 7.26 -23.93
C ALA A 120 13.61 7.50 -24.85
N GLU A 121 13.68 7.07 -26.12
CA GLU A 121 12.63 7.20 -27.13
C GLU A 121 11.34 6.39 -26.81
N ARG A 122 11.41 5.48 -25.85
CA ARG A 122 10.30 4.62 -25.42
C ARG A 122 9.71 5.01 -24.06
N GLY A 123 9.95 6.24 -23.63
CA GLY A 123 9.43 6.73 -22.34
C GLY A 123 10.32 6.39 -21.15
N GLY A 124 11.57 5.99 -21.37
CA GLY A 124 12.53 5.64 -20.31
C GLY A 124 13.14 6.83 -19.57
N ARG A 125 12.60 8.06 -19.70
CA ARG A 125 13.03 9.27 -18.97
C ARG A 125 12.02 9.69 -17.94
#